data_877bf7c561ba9f57c0fb3410d20c2996
#
_entry.id   877bf7c561ba9f57c0fb3410d20c2996
#
_cell.length_a   1.000
_cell.length_b   1.000
_cell.length_c   1.000
_cell.angle_alpha   90.00
_cell.angle_beta   90.00
_cell.angle_gamma   90.00
#
_symmetry.space_group_name_H-M   'P 1'
#
loop_
_entity.id
_entity.type
_entity.pdbx_description
1 polymer ?
#
loop_
_entity_poly.entity_id
_entity_poly.type
_entity_poly.pdbx_seq_one_letter_code
_entity_poly.pdbx_strand_id
1 'polypeptide(L)'
;MCGMPQQPPVRSSPTRPSRPDASMSLITNVMDHSLDDGYAEAAARRKTQGEGGLPKTLRAKLGLAAGLVLAALVVTLGAAQARVAAPVVAKERQELIDRIDTETSAADRLEGSVDKLRDEVGARQRAALRSSGGSAEADLVGLLSGATPVHGPGVRLVVNDAKEAGGGGEGSNPRETSGFSDTGRVRDRDMQRVVNGLWASGAEAVSINGQRLTALSAIRAAGDAILVDNKPLVPPYTVLAVGDGRKLSTRFQDSPDGLYLHALRENYGVRATISTEGDVRLPAAPSVIVRTAQPHADTTEKGTS
;
A
#
# COMPACT_ATOMS: atom_id res chain seq x y z
N MET A 1 6.92 17.11 -93.74
CA MET A 1 7.80 16.41 -92.79
C MET A 1 8.04 17.33 -91.65
N CYS A 2 7.27 17.21 -90.57
CA CYS A 2 7.31 18.08 -89.41
C CYS A 2 8.13 17.37 -88.31
N GLY A 3 9.23 18.05 -87.93
CA GLY A 3 10.05 17.62 -86.77
C GLY A 3 9.42 18.07 -85.50
N MET A 4 9.23 17.12 -84.57
CA MET A 4 8.84 17.43 -83.19
C MET A 4 10.01 17.93 -82.41
N PRO A 5 9.84 18.92 -81.50
CA PRO A 5 10.92 19.38 -80.62
C PRO A 5 10.90 18.45 -79.33
N GLN A 6 12.09 17.99 -79.00
CA GLN A 6 12.30 17.21 -77.72
C GLN A 6 12.29 18.17 -76.50
N GLN A 7 11.51 17.79 -75.46
CA GLN A 7 11.50 18.47 -74.20
C GLN A 7 12.76 18.06 -73.36
N PRO A 8 13.33 19.00 -72.58
CA PRO A 8 14.48 18.73 -71.75
C PRO A 8 14.03 17.96 -70.44
N PRO A 9 14.92 17.17 -69.83
CA PRO A 9 14.59 16.37 -68.66
C PRO A 9 14.35 17.26 -67.43
N VAL A 10 13.26 16.93 -66.70
CA VAL A 10 12.87 17.54 -65.43
C VAL A 10 13.93 17.22 -64.39
N ARG A 11 14.60 18.22 -63.85
CA ARG A 11 15.48 18.11 -62.67
C ARG A 11 14.62 17.77 -61.46
N SER A 12 14.82 16.58 -60.88
CA SER A 12 14.31 16.21 -59.57
C SER A 12 14.99 17.07 -58.51
N SER A 13 14.20 17.85 -57.79
CA SER A 13 14.64 18.60 -56.62
C SER A 13 15.06 17.64 -55.49
N PRO A 14 16.19 17.88 -54.82
CA PRO A 14 16.56 17.08 -53.68
C PRO A 14 15.55 17.29 -52.55
N THR A 15 14.94 16.19 -52.06
CA THR A 15 14.09 16.16 -50.88
C THR A 15 14.92 16.62 -49.68
N ARG A 16 14.54 17.77 -49.09
CA ARG A 16 15.11 18.22 -47.80
C ARG A 16 14.80 17.17 -46.75
N PRO A 17 15.81 16.70 -45.98
CA PRO A 17 15.54 15.84 -44.83
C PRO A 17 14.68 16.63 -43.84
N SER A 18 13.58 16.01 -43.36
CA SER A 18 12.73 16.56 -42.30
C SER A 18 13.60 16.78 -41.08
N ARG A 19 13.53 17.97 -40.47
CA ARG A 19 14.19 18.26 -39.19
C ARG A 19 13.57 17.32 -38.13
N PRO A 20 14.36 16.52 -37.40
CA PRO A 20 13.83 15.76 -36.30
C PRO A 20 13.28 16.73 -35.23
N ASP A 21 12.08 16.43 -34.70
CA ASP A 21 11.45 17.21 -33.65
C ASP A 21 12.39 17.31 -32.44
N ALA A 22 12.51 18.49 -31.84
CA ALA A 22 13.42 18.75 -30.73
C ALA A 22 13.17 17.88 -29.50
N SER A 23 11.96 17.32 -29.36
CA SER A 23 11.60 16.39 -28.28
C SER A 23 12.15 14.97 -28.51
N MET A 24 12.39 14.57 -29.76
CA MET A 24 12.95 13.25 -30.08
C MET A 24 14.48 13.25 -30.20
N SER A 25 15.10 14.43 -30.31
CA SER A 25 16.56 14.55 -30.53
C SER A 25 17.37 14.02 -29.33
N LEU A 26 16.87 14.16 -28.12
CA LEU A 26 17.51 13.65 -26.90
C LEU A 26 17.49 12.12 -26.83
N ILE A 27 16.36 11.50 -27.15
CA ILE A 27 16.21 10.04 -27.16
C ILE A 27 17.03 9.43 -28.29
N THR A 28 17.01 10.04 -29.48
CA THR A 28 17.80 9.58 -30.62
C THR A 28 19.29 9.75 -30.35
N ASN A 29 19.71 10.85 -29.72
CA ASN A 29 21.10 11.07 -29.32
C ASN A 29 21.59 10.10 -28.26
N VAL A 30 20.73 9.73 -27.29
CA VAL A 30 21.04 8.70 -26.27
C VAL A 30 21.05 7.30 -26.88
N MET A 31 20.20 7.00 -27.87
CA MET A 31 20.21 5.72 -28.58
C MET A 31 21.38 5.56 -29.55
N ASP A 32 21.73 6.60 -30.28
CA ASP A 32 22.80 6.56 -31.29
C ASP A 32 24.20 6.77 -30.68
N HIS A 33 24.30 7.40 -29.51
CA HIS A 33 25.53 7.69 -28.78
C HIS A 33 25.55 7.05 -27.38
N SER A 34 24.80 5.97 -27.18
CA SER A 34 24.88 5.22 -25.95
C SER A 34 26.26 4.59 -25.80
N LEU A 35 26.96 4.89 -24.69
CA LEU A 35 28.14 4.23 -24.09
C LEU A 35 29.19 3.56 -25.02
N ASP A 36 28.85 3.37 -26.32
CA ASP A 36 29.65 2.61 -27.28
C ASP A 36 30.78 3.43 -27.90
N ASP A 37 30.64 4.77 -28.02
CA ASP A 37 31.67 5.60 -28.62
C ASP A 37 32.96 5.62 -27.79
N GLY A 38 32.85 5.61 -26.47
CA GLY A 38 33.99 5.49 -25.57
C GLY A 38 34.71 4.15 -25.67
N TYR A 39 33.97 3.08 -25.86
CA TYR A 39 34.52 1.75 -26.06
C TYR A 39 35.07 1.56 -27.48
N ALA A 40 34.41 2.12 -28.51
CA ALA A 40 34.87 2.09 -29.87
C ALA A 40 36.17 2.90 -30.04
N GLU A 41 36.25 4.10 -29.43
CA GLU A 41 37.46 4.90 -29.41
C GLU A 41 38.59 4.24 -28.61
N ALA A 42 38.30 3.64 -27.48
CA ALA A 42 39.29 2.86 -26.72
C ALA A 42 39.77 1.61 -27.49
N ALA A 43 38.87 0.93 -28.21
CA ALA A 43 39.21 -0.20 -29.07
C ALA A 43 40.05 0.25 -30.30
N ALA A 44 39.73 1.40 -30.91
CA ALA A 44 40.51 2.00 -32.00
C ALA A 44 41.92 2.39 -31.53
N ARG A 45 42.04 3.02 -30.36
CA ARG A 45 43.33 3.35 -29.73
C ARG A 45 44.18 2.10 -29.45
N ARG A 46 43.54 1.00 -29.01
CA ARG A 46 44.22 -0.30 -28.78
C ARG A 46 44.74 -0.92 -30.09
N LYS A 47 43.98 -0.80 -31.20
CA LYS A 47 44.42 -1.28 -32.52
C LYS A 47 45.57 -0.47 -33.08
N THR A 48 45.63 0.84 -32.87
CA THR A 48 46.71 1.71 -33.33
C THR A 48 47.97 1.62 -32.47
N GLN A 49 47.88 1.20 -31.23
CA GLN A 49 49.02 1.05 -30.31
C GLN A 49 49.68 -0.36 -30.36
N GLY A 50 49.21 -1.23 -31.26
CA GLY A 50 49.73 -2.60 -31.36
C GLY A 50 49.24 -3.49 -30.22
N GLU A 51 48.99 -4.74 -30.51
CA GLU A 51 48.55 -5.75 -29.53
C GLU A 51 49.37 -5.64 -28.24
N GLY A 52 48.66 -5.28 -27.14
CA GLY A 52 49.23 -5.17 -25.80
C GLY A 52 49.71 -6.54 -25.29
N GLY A 53 50.73 -7.04 -25.88
CA GLY A 53 51.42 -8.18 -25.32
C GLY A 53 51.99 -7.85 -23.94
N LEU A 54 52.01 -8.80 -23.04
CA LEU A 54 52.66 -8.70 -21.73
C LEU A 54 53.98 -7.92 -21.81
N PRO A 55 54.24 -7.00 -20.91
CA PRO A 55 55.41 -6.13 -20.96
C PRO A 55 56.70 -6.95 -21.08
N LYS A 56 57.45 -6.67 -22.12
CA LYS A 56 58.65 -7.47 -22.46
C LYS A 56 59.89 -7.07 -21.65
N THR A 57 59.89 -5.87 -21.06
CA THR A 57 61.02 -5.40 -20.25
C THR A 57 60.90 -5.85 -18.80
N LEU A 58 61.98 -6.18 -18.15
CA LEU A 58 62.03 -6.65 -16.77
C LEU A 58 61.40 -5.65 -15.79
N ARG A 59 61.59 -4.34 -16.01
CA ARG A 59 61.02 -3.26 -15.21
C ARG A 59 59.52 -3.19 -15.36
N ALA A 60 58.98 -3.39 -16.55
CA ALA A 60 57.54 -3.35 -16.80
C ALA A 60 56.84 -4.63 -16.30
N LYS A 61 57.49 -5.80 -16.29
CA LYS A 61 57.00 -7.02 -15.64
C LYS A 61 56.93 -6.86 -14.12
N LEU A 62 57.98 -6.25 -13.52
CA LEU A 62 57.98 -5.92 -12.08
C LEU A 62 56.87 -4.93 -11.71
N GLY A 63 56.64 -3.90 -12.53
CA GLY A 63 55.54 -2.97 -12.31
C GLY A 63 54.15 -3.62 -12.38
N LEU A 64 53.94 -4.52 -13.34
CA LEU A 64 52.71 -5.29 -13.47
C LEU A 64 52.49 -6.26 -12.28
N ALA A 65 53.56 -6.94 -11.86
CA ALA A 65 53.53 -7.83 -10.69
C ALA A 65 53.23 -7.04 -9.41
N ALA A 66 53.86 -5.90 -9.20
CA ALA A 66 53.56 -5.01 -8.07
C ALA A 66 52.11 -4.49 -8.07
N GLY A 67 51.58 -4.11 -9.25
CA GLY A 67 50.18 -3.72 -9.40
C GLY A 67 49.19 -4.84 -9.09
N LEU A 68 49.47 -6.07 -9.54
CA LEU A 68 48.65 -7.23 -9.23
C LEU A 68 48.68 -7.60 -7.75
N VAL A 69 49.86 -7.53 -7.11
CA VAL A 69 49.99 -7.77 -5.66
C VAL A 69 49.20 -6.72 -4.88
N LEU A 70 49.28 -5.45 -5.28
CA LEU A 70 48.53 -4.37 -4.62
C LEU A 70 47.02 -4.53 -4.82
N ALA A 71 46.57 -4.88 -6.01
CA ALA A 71 45.18 -5.20 -6.28
C ALA A 71 44.67 -6.40 -5.46
N ALA A 72 45.45 -7.47 -5.39
CA ALA A 72 45.16 -8.65 -4.57
C ALA A 72 45.08 -8.30 -3.08
N LEU A 73 45.95 -7.42 -2.60
CA LEU A 73 45.96 -6.97 -1.21
C LEU A 73 44.71 -6.12 -0.89
N VAL A 74 44.29 -5.22 -1.78
CA VAL A 74 43.05 -4.44 -1.61
C VAL A 74 41.83 -5.36 -1.58
N VAL A 75 41.75 -6.33 -2.48
CA VAL A 75 40.64 -7.31 -2.55
C VAL A 75 40.60 -8.18 -1.29
N THR A 76 41.77 -8.65 -0.82
CA THR A 76 41.85 -9.51 0.39
C THR A 76 41.51 -8.72 1.66
N LEU A 77 41.95 -7.47 1.78
CA LEU A 77 41.57 -6.59 2.90
C LEU A 77 40.04 -6.27 2.87
N GLY A 78 39.49 -5.98 1.71
CA GLY A 78 38.05 -5.74 1.53
C GLY A 78 37.23 -6.99 1.90
N ALA A 79 37.63 -8.15 1.44
CA ALA A 79 36.98 -9.42 1.77
C ALA A 79 37.10 -9.80 3.27
N ALA A 80 38.23 -9.52 3.89
CA ALA A 80 38.42 -9.73 5.32
C ALA A 80 37.51 -8.80 6.15
N GLN A 81 37.42 -7.54 5.77
CA GLN A 81 36.57 -6.56 6.43
C GLN A 81 35.08 -6.89 6.30
N ALA A 82 34.65 -7.35 5.11
CA ALA A 82 33.27 -7.82 4.88
C ALA A 82 32.93 -9.05 5.75
N ARG A 83 33.86 -9.98 5.93
CA ARG A 83 33.66 -11.16 6.79
C ARG A 83 33.56 -10.83 8.27
N VAL A 84 34.26 -9.78 8.73
CA VAL A 84 34.20 -9.34 10.14
C VAL A 84 32.93 -8.54 10.40
N ALA A 85 32.44 -7.75 9.41
CA ALA A 85 31.22 -6.95 9.54
C ALA A 85 29.93 -7.78 9.44
N ALA A 86 29.92 -8.87 8.67
CA ALA A 86 28.74 -9.70 8.44
C ALA A 86 28.08 -10.24 9.72
N PRO A 87 28.79 -10.78 10.73
CA PRO A 87 28.18 -11.26 11.96
C PRO A 87 27.63 -10.15 12.83
N VAL A 88 28.18 -8.93 12.77
CA VAL A 88 27.70 -7.77 13.52
C VAL A 88 26.33 -7.31 12.97
N VAL A 89 26.25 -7.16 11.65
CA VAL A 89 24.98 -6.79 10.97
C VAL A 89 23.90 -7.86 11.20
N ALA A 90 24.27 -9.14 11.15
CA ALA A 90 23.33 -10.22 11.42
C ALA A 90 22.82 -10.19 12.87
N LYS A 91 23.69 -9.89 13.82
CA LYS A 91 23.32 -9.75 15.25
C LYS A 91 22.43 -8.54 15.48
N GLU A 92 22.77 -7.39 14.92
CA GLU A 92 21.93 -6.17 15.02
C GLU A 92 20.53 -6.40 14.42
N ARG A 93 20.48 -7.08 13.26
CA ARG A 93 19.18 -7.45 12.65
C ARG A 93 18.37 -8.37 13.55
N GLN A 94 19.00 -9.36 14.17
CA GLN A 94 18.30 -10.28 15.07
C GLN A 94 17.81 -9.56 16.32
N GLU A 95 18.59 -8.67 16.90
CA GLU A 95 18.20 -7.86 18.06
C GLU A 95 17.02 -6.93 17.75
N LEU A 96 16.99 -6.36 16.52
CA LEU A 96 15.84 -5.58 16.06
C LEU A 96 14.58 -6.42 15.88
N ILE A 97 14.71 -7.63 15.33
CA ILE A 97 13.58 -8.57 15.19
C ILE A 97 13.04 -8.95 16.58
N ASP A 98 13.91 -9.36 17.51
CA ASP A 98 13.52 -9.75 18.85
C ASP A 98 12.85 -8.58 19.62
N ARG A 99 13.32 -7.35 19.38
CA ARG A 99 12.69 -6.15 19.94
C ARG A 99 11.32 -5.88 19.34
N ILE A 100 11.17 -5.99 18.01
CA ILE A 100 9.88 -5.83 17.33
C ILE A 100 8.88 -6.88 17.86
N ASP A 101 9.29 -8.14 17.97
CA ASP A 101 8.43 -9.22 18.46
C ASP A 101 8.02 -8.99 19.92
N THR A 102 8.93 -8.49 20.75
CA THR A 102 8.66 -8.16 22.14
C THR A 102 7.66 -7.02 22.27
N GLU A 103 7.87 -5.92 21.55
CA GLU A 103 6.98 -4.75 21.57
C GLU A 103 5.61 -5.08 20.94
N THR A 104 5.57 -5.87 19.87
CA THR A 104 4.32 -6.34 19.25
C THR A 104 3.53 -7.19 20.25
N SER A 105 4.18 -8.15 20.91
CA SER A 105 3.54 -8.99 21.94
C SER A 105 3.06 -8.18 23.15
N ALA A 106 3.75 -7.10 23.50
CA ALA A 106 3.32 -6.20 24.57
C ALA A 106 2.10 -5.37 24.13
N ALA A 107 2.08 -4.88 22.89
CA ALA A 107 0.96 -4.15 22.31
C ALA A 107 -0.30 -5.04 22.24
N ASP A 108 -0.17 -6.29 21.77
CA ASP A 108 -1.27 -7.26 21.69
C ASP A 108 -1.87 -7.55 23.07
N ARG A 109 -1.02 -7.67 24.10
CA ARG A 109 -1.50 -7.86 25.48
C ARG A 109 -2.26 -6.65 26.01
N LEU A 110 -1.76 -5.45 25.75
CA LEU A 110 -2.45 -4.21 26.12
C LEU A 110 -3.78 -4.08 25.39
N GLU A 111 -3.82 -4.40 24.10
CA GLU A 111 -5.03 -4.42 23.30
C GLU A 111 -6.06 -5.40 23.87
N GLY A 112 -5.66 -6.63 24.15
CA GLY A 112 -6.53 -7.61 24.79
C GLY A 112 -7.05 -7.18 26.17
N SER A 113 -6.28 -6.43 26.95
CA SER A 113 -6.74 -5.86 28.21
C SER A 113 -7.74 -4.71 28.01
N VAL A 114 -7.53 -3.86 27.02
CA VAL A 114 -8.45 -2.77 26.65
C VAL A 114 -9.78 -3.36 26.18
N ASP A 115 -9.77 -4.40 25.34
CA ASP A 115 -10.99 -5.04 24.86
C ASP A 115 -11.79 -5.68 26.01
N LYS A 116 -11.12 -6.36 26.95
CA LYS A 116 -11.78 -6.88 28.17
C LYS A 116 -12.43 -5.77 29.01
N LEU A 117 -11.73 -4.65 29.20
CA LEU A 117 -12.28 -3.52 29.96
C LEU A 117 -13.47 -2.88 29.24
N ARG A 118 -13.45 -2.80 27.90
CA ARG A 118 -14.58 -2.32 27.09
C ARG A 118 -15.79 -3.24 27.25
N ASP A 119 -15.58 -4.54 27.19
CA ASP A 119 -16.66 -5.52 27.38
C ASP A 119 -17.25 -5.41 28.78
N GLU A 120 -16.44 -5.25 29.82
CA GLU A 120 -16.88 -5.04 31.17
C GLU A 120 -17.69 -3.75 31.36
N VAL A 121 -17.19 -2.62 30.82
CA VAL A 121 -17.90 -1.34 30.82
C VAL A 121 -19.24 -1.48 30.11
N GLY A 122 -19.26 -2.09 28.90
CA GLY A 122 -20.47 -2.34 28.15
C GLY A 122 -21.48 -3.21 28.90
N ALA A 123 -21.01 -4.27 29.62
CA ALA A 123 -21.84 -5.10 30.43
C ALA A 123 -22.47 -4.34 31.63
N ARG A 124 -21.67 -3.52 32.32
CA ARG A 124 -22.13 -2.67 33.42
C ARG A 124 -23.13 -1.60 32.95
N GLN A 125 -22.89 -0.98 31.80
CA GLN A 125 -23.82 0.00 31.21
C GLN A 125 -25.16 -0.67 30.88
N ARG A 126 -25.17 -1.83 30.21
CA ARG A 126 -26.40 -2.59 29.93
C ARG A 126 -27.15 -3.00 31.21
N ALA A 127 -26.44 -3.40 32.24
CA ALA A 127 -27.05 -3.72 33.55
C ALA A 127 -27.69 -2.50 34.19
N ALA A 128 -27.02 -1.33 34.17
CA ALA A 128 -27.57 -0.08 34.69
C ALA A 128 -28.80 0.40 33.92
N LEU A 129 -28.81 0.27 32.61
CA LEU A 129 -29.95 0.62 31.76
C LEU A 129 -31.17 -0.27 32.06
N ARG A 130 -30.98 -1.58 32.25
CA ARG A 130 -32.05 -2.52 32.63
C ARG A 130 -32.64 -2.21 33.99
N SER A 131 -31.84 -1.80 34.96
CA SER A 131 -32.29 -1.44 36.29
C SER A 131 -33.11 -0.14 36.34
N SER A 132 -32.97 0.72 35.31
CA SER A 132 -33.67 2.00 35.23
C SER A 132 -35.08 1.95 34.58
N GLY A 133 -35.62 0.75 34.33
CA GLY A 133 -37.01 0.57 33.92
C GLY A 133 -37.36 0.69 32.44
N GLY A 134 -36.42 0.88 31.58
CA GLY A 134 -36.62 1.07 30.12
C GLY A 134 -35.96 -0.03 29.25
N SER A 135 -36.33 -1.30 29.45
CA SER A 135 -35.56 -2.39 28.82
C SER A 135 -35.61 -2.40 27.28
N ALA A 136 -36.78 -2.22 26.67
CA ALA A 136 -36.93 -2.30 25.20
C ALA A 136 -36.37 -1.07 24.48
N GLU A 137 -36.58 0.11 25.01
CA GLU A 137 -36.03 1.35 24.45
C GLU A 137 -34.51 1.42 24.61
N ALA A 138 -34.00 1.01 25.77
CA ALA A 138 -32.58 0.95 26.03
C ALA A 138 -31.86 -0.07 25.13
N ASP A 139 -32.47 -1.23 24.88
CA ASP A 139 -31.94 -2.24 23.96
C ASP A 139 -31.95 -1.73 22.52
N LEU A 140 -33.01 -1.02 22.09
CA LEU A 140 -33.08 -0.39 20.78
C LEU A 140 -32.01 0.71 20.61
N VAL A 141 -31.87 1.59 21.60
CA VAL A 141 -30.82 2.63 21.58
C VAL A 141 -29.44 2.00 21.57
N GLY A 142 -29.21 0.94 22.34
CA GLY A 142 -27.97 0.18 22.34
C GLY A 142 -27.66 -0.44 20.98
N LEU A 143 -28.66 -0.97 20.29
CA LEU A 143 -28.54 -1.52 18.95
C LEU A 143 -28.19 -0.42 17.92
N LEU A 144 -28.97 0.67 17.90
CA LEU A 144 -28.80 1.77 16.96
C LEU A 144 -27.48 2.52 17.16
N SER A 145 -27.02 2.67 18.39
CA SER A 145 -25.71 3.27 18.70
C SER A 145 -24.53 2.34 18.42
N GLY A 146 -24.79 1.07 18.14
CA GLY A 146 -23.73 0.04 17.99
C GLY A 146 -23.13 -0.46 19.29
N ALA A 147 -23.70 -0.11 20.45
CA ALA A 147 -23.21 -0.53 21.78
C ALA A 147 -23.47 -2.02 22.08
N THR A 148 -24.31 -2.67 21.27
CA THR A 148 -24.58 -4.12 21.38
C THR A 148 -23.94 -4.88 20.22
N PRO A 149 -23.38 -6.08 20.45
CA PRO A 149 -22.95 -6.96 19.37
C PRO A 149 -24.17 -7.37 18.53
N VAL A 150 -23.93 -7.55 17.24
CA VAL A 150 -24.97 -7.97 16.29
C VAL A 150 -24.49 -9.13 15.43
N HIS A 151 -25.44 -9.94 14.98
CA HIS A 151 -25.17 -11.00 14.03
C HIS A 151 -26.35 -11.14 13.04
N GLY A 152 -26.09 -11.70 11.88
CA GLY A 152 -27.10 -11.94 10.86
C GLY A 152 -26.47 -12.28 9.51
N PRO A 153 -27.30 -12.50 8.49
CA PRO A 153 -26.79 -12.65 7.14
C PRO A 153 -26.05 -11.40 6.68
N GLY A 154 -25.11 -11.55 5.75
CA GLY A 154 -24.35 -10.39 5.32
C GLY A 154 -23.30 -10.71 4.27
N VAL A 155 -22.31 -9.84 4.19
CA VAL A 155 -21.17 -9.97 3.29
C VAL A 155 -19.86 -9.85 4.04
N ARG A 156 -18.87 -10.58 3.54
CA ARG A 156 -17.46 -10.44 3.90
C ARG A 156 -16.73 -9.90 2.68
N LEU A 157 -16.12 -8.74 2.80
CA LEU A 157 -15.25 -8.15 1.79
C LEU A 157 -13.83 -8.11 2.34
N VAL A 158 -12.92 -8.80 1.67
CA VAL A 158 -11.49 -8.78 2.01
C VAL A 158 -10.76 -7.93 0.99
N VAL A 159 -10.10 -6.88 1.45
CA VAL A 159 -9.30 -5.97 0.61
C VAL A 159 -7.85 -6.07 1.05
N ASN A 160 -6.96 -6.23 0.10
CA ASN A 160 -5.52 -6.33 0.35
C ASN A 160 -4.74 -5.52 -0.68
N ASP A 161 -3.58 -5.06 -0.30
CA ASP A 161 -2.66 -4.36 -1.19
C ASP A 161 -2.27 -5.24 -2.39
N ALA A 162 -1.81 -4.61 -3.46
CA ALA A 162 -1.18 -5.31 -4.58
C ALA A 162 0.02 -6.12 -4.09
N LYS A 163 0.34 -7.21 -4.78
CA LYS A 163 1.47 -8.08 -4.39
C LYS A 163 2.81 -7.35 -4.37
N GLU A 164 2.95 -6.32 -5.19
CA GLU A 164 4.18 -5.54 -5.35
C GLU A 164 4.24 -4.30 -4.45
N ALA A 165 3.12 -3.88 -3.86
CA ALA A 165 3.06 -2.70 -2.99
C ALA A 165 3.71 -2.91 -1.61
N GLY A 166 3.94 -4.15 -1.23
CA GLY A 166 4.59 -4.52 0.04
C GLY A 166 6.10 -4.74 -0.07
N GLY A 167 6.82 -4.06 -0.95
CA GLY A 167 8.24 -4.18 -1.33
C GLY A 167 9.28 -4.56 -0.28
N GLY A 168 9.02 -5.58 0.52
CA GLY A 168 9.90 -6.24 1.47
C GLY A 168 10.19 -7.71 1.09
N GLY A 169 10.03 -8.11 -0.18
CA GLY A 169 10.48 -9.41 -0.66
C GLY A 169 12.00 -9.48 -0.63
N GLU A 170 12.52 -10.54 -0.04
CA GLU A 170 13.93 -10.92 0.01
C GLU A 170 14.51 -10.89 -1.44
N GLY A 171 15.20 -9.80 -1.80
CA GLY A 171 15.80 -9.63 -3.13
C GLY A 171 15.45 -8.34 -3.88
N SER A 172 14.52 -7.51 -3.41
CA SER A 172 14.23 -6.23 -4.07
C SER A 172 15.31 -5.19 -3.73
N ASN A 173 15.97 -4.66 -4.77
CA ASN A 173 16.94 -3.58 -4.62
C ASN A 173 16.26 -2.33 -4.04
N PRO A 174 16.78 -1.73 -2.94
CA PRO A 174 16.20 -0.51 -2.35
C PRO A 174 16.15 0.69 -3.31
N ARG A 175 16.84 0.63 -4.43
CA ARG A 175 16.89 1.69 -5.45
C ARG A 175 15.77 1.61 -6.50
N GLU A 176 15.12 0.45 -6.64
CA GLU A 176 14.03 0.26 -7.61
C GLU A 176 12.64 0.55 -7.01
N THR A 177 12.53 0.56 -5.67
CA THR A 177 11.27 0.72 -4.95
C THR A 177 10.89 2.17 -4.64
N SER A 178 11.78 3.15 -4.81
CA SER A 178 11.55 4.52 -4.33
C SER A 178 10.61 5.39 -5.18
N GLY A 179 10.14 4.94 -6.33
CA GLY A 179 9.28 5.74 -7.22
C GLY A 179 7.83 5.27 -7.35
N PHE A 180 7.55 3.97 -7.17
CA PHE A 180 6.24 3.37 -7.48
C PHE A 180 5.68 2.47 -6.36
N SER A 181 6.34 2.35 -5.23
CA SER A 181 5.96 1.47 -4.12
C SER A 181 4.62 1.82 -3.46
N ASP A 182 4.14 3.04 -3.66
CA ASP A 182 2.84 3.52 -3.12
C ASP A 182 1.66 3.28 -4.08
N THR A 183 1.95 2.86 -5.32
CA THR A 183 0.96 2.60 -6.36
C THR A 183 0.43 1.17 -6.20
N GLY A 184 -0.70 0.99 -5.58
CA GLY A 184 -1.28 -0.34 -5.31
C GLY A 184 -1.48 -0.64 -3.82
N ARG A 185 -1.17 0.32 -2.96
CA ARG A 185 -1.51 0.28 -1.54
C ARG A 185 -2.92 0.82 -1.33
N VAL A 186 -3.71 0.13 -0.51
CA VAL A 186 -5.03 0.58 -0.08
C VAL A 186 -4.88 1.75 0.89
N ARG A 187 -5.60 2.84 0.63
CA ARG A 187 -5.56 4.06 1.46
C ARG A 187 -6.82 4.20 2.30
N ASP A 188 -6.75 5.06 3.29
CA ASP A 188 -7.88 5.40 4.17
C ASP A 188 -9.13 5.84 3.40
N ARG A 189 -8.97 6.70 2.37
CA ARG A 189 -10.06 7.14 1.49
C ARG A 189 -10.71 6.01 0.70
N ASP A 190 -9.94 4.99 0.32
CA ASP A 190 -10.44 3.83 -0.42
C ASP A 190 -11.32 2.99 0.53
N MET A 191 -10.86 2.82 1.77
CA MET A 191 -11.61 2.12 2.81
C MET A 191 -12.86 2.90 3.22
N GLN A 192 -12.79 4.24 3.31
CA GLN A 192 -13.97 5.09 3.54
C GLN A 192 -15.01 4.90 2.43
N ARG A 193 -14.59 4.86 1.17
CA ARG A 193 -15.49 4.62 0.03
C ARG A 193 -16.14 3.24 0.10
N VAL A 194 -15.35 2.21 0.39
CA VAL A 194 -15.87 0.84 0.57
C VAL A 194 -16.95 0.79 1.65
N VAL A 195 -16.69 1.39 2.80
CA VAL A 195 -17.66 1.44 3.92
C VAL A 195 -18.90 2.22 3.55
N ASN A 196 -18.73 3.41 2.96
CA ASN A 196 -19.87 4.24 2.54
C ASN A 196 -20.73 3.54 1.47
N GLY A 197 -20.08 2.86 0.52
CA GLY A 197 -20.76 2.06 -0.49
C GLY A 197 -21.57 0.90 0.12
N LEU A 198 -21.05 0.22 1.15
CA LEU A 198 -21.79 -0.81 1.88
C LEU A 198 -23.00 -0.24 2.64
N TRP A 199 -22.84 0.90 3.34
CA TRP A 199 -23.95 1.60 3.97
C TRP A 199 -25.02 2.02 2.96
N ALA A 200 -24.61 2.64 1.84
CA ALA A 200 -25.52 3.03 0.77
C ALA A 200 -26.24 1.85 0.12
N SER A 201 -25.60 0.68 0.12
CA SER A 201 -26.18 -0.57 -0.41
C SER A 201 -27.18 -1.23 0.53
N GLY A 202 -27.31 -0.75 1.78
CA GLY A 202 -28.28 -1.22 2.76
C GLY A 202 -27.69 -2.10 3.86
N ALA A 203 -26.41 -1.92 4.19
CA ALA A 203 -25.84 -2.53 5.38
C ALA A 203 -26.47 -1.94 6.64
N GLU A 204 -26.77 -2.76 7.64
CA GLU A 204 -27.32 -2.36 8.94
C GLU A 204 -26.22 -2.19 9.98
N ALA A 205 -25.09 -2.86 9.78
CA ALA A 205 -23.92 -2.78 10.64
C ALA A 205 -22.67 -3.13 9.85
N VAL A 206 -21.56 -2.42 10.10
CA VAL A 206 -20.28 -2.66 9.43
C VAL A 206 -19.15 -2.71 10.45
N SER A 207 -18.15 -3.56 10.23
CA SER A 207 -16.89 -3.57 10.97
C SER A 207 -15.71 -3.78 10.05
N ILE A 208 -14.54 -3.29 10.44
CA ILE A 208 -13.26 -3.51 9.74
C ILE A 208 -12.30 -4.15 10.74
N ASN A 209 -11.76 -5.33 10.40
CA ASN A 209 -10.83 -6.09 11.26
C ASN A 209 -11.32 -6.16 12.73
N GLY A 210 -12.63 -6.42 12.92
CA GLY A 210 -13.24 -6.49 14.25
C GLY A 210 -13.56 -5.14 14.90
N GLN A 211 -13.22 -3.99 14.28
CA GLN A 211 -13.64 -2.68 14.77
C GLN A 211 -15.04 -2.35 14.24
N ARG A 212 -16.06 -2.34 15.13
CA ARG A 212 -17.42 -1.96 14.78
C ARG A 212 -17.48 -0.47 14.46
N LEU A 213 -18.06 -0.13 13.32
CA LEU A 213 -18.25 1.25 12.90
C LEU A 213 -19.58 1.79 13.42
N THR A 214 -19.54 3.04 13.85
CA THR A 214 -20.69 3.85 14.27
C THR A 214 -20.70 5.16 13.53
N ALA A 215 -21.72 6.02 13.76
CA ALA A 215 -21.77 7.36 13.19
C ALA A 215 -20.60 8.28 13.64
N LEU A 216 -19.88 7.90 14.70
CA LEU A 216 -18.76 8.67 15.25
C LEU A 216 -17.40 8.04 14.90
N SER A 217 -17.40 6.90 14.24
CA SER A 217 -16.17 6.22 13.87
C SER A 217 -15.42 6.98 12.79
N ALA A 218 -14.11 7.15 12.98
CA ALA A 218 -13.24 7.80 12.04
C ALA A 218 -12.30 6.80 11.35
N ILE A 219 -12.24 6.84 10.02
CA ILE A 219 -11.25 6.14 9.21
C ILE A 219 -10.28 7.19 8.68
N ARG A 220 -8.98 7.07 9.01
CA ARG A 220 -7.96 8.05 8.64
C ARG A 220 -6.60 7.39 8.43
N ALA A 221 -5.72 8.07 7.71
CA ALA A 221 -4.33 7.65 7.54
C ALA A 221 -3.46 8.08 8.72
N ALA A 222 -2.49 7.24 9.09
CA ALA A 222 -1.38 7.60 9.97
C ALA A 222 -0.11 6.93 9.42
N GLY A 223 0.68 7.70 8.67
CA GLY A 223 1.77 7.15 7.88
C GLY A 223 1.25 6.11 6.89
N ASP A 224 1.78 4.92 6.96
CA ASP A 224 1.42 3.78 6.10
C ASP A 224 0.23 2.96 6.62
N ALA A 225 -0.22 3.20 7.84
CA ALA A 225 -1.34 2.49 8.45
C ALA A 225 -2.67 3.22 8.25
N ILE A 226 -3.77 2.45 8.17
CA ILE A 226 -5.12 2.97 8.24
C ILE A 226 -5.59 2.86 9.70
N LEU A 227 -6.00 3.96 10.29
CA LEU A 227 -6.58 3.98 11.63
C LEU A 227 -8.10 3.93 11.55
N VAL A 228 -8.69 3.02 12.29
CA VAL A 228 -10.14 2.98 12.56
C VAL A 228 -10.34 3.20 14.06
N ASP A 229 -11.00 4.28 14.43
CA ASP A 229 -11.17 4.69 15.84
C ASP A 229 -9.86 4.71 16.64
N ASN A 230 -8.80 5.24 16.05
CA ASN A 230 -7.44 5.29 16.57
C ASN A 230 -6.70 3.94 16.67
N LYS A 231 -7.30 2.84 16.24
CA LYS A 231 -6.64 1.55 16.16
C LYS A 231 -5.98 1.40 14.79
N PRO A 232 -4.66 1.19 14.72
CA PRO A 232 -3.97 0.96 13.47
C PRO A 232 -4.32 -0.44 12.93
N LEU A 233 -4.70 -0.48 11.66
CA LEU A 233 -5.00 -1.69 10.93
C LEU A 233 -3.97 -1.89 9.84
N VAL A 234 -3.63 -3.16 9.62
CA VAL A 234 -2.74 -3.58 8.53
C VAL A 234 -3.50 -4.51 7.58
N PRO A 235 -3.11 -4.58 6.30
CA PRO A 235 -3.71 -5.51 5.36
C PRO A 235 -3.44 -6.98 5.77
N PRO A 236 -4.34 -7.93 5.45
CA PRO A 236 -5.59 -7.74 4.71
C PRO A 236 -6.68 -7.07 5.56
N TYR A 237 -7.43 -6.16 4.93
CA TYR A 237 -8.58 -5.51 5.58
C TYR A 237 -9.83 -6.36 5.36
N THR A 238 -10.36 -6.92 6.43
CA THR A 238 -11.59 -7.69 6.41
C THR A 238 -12.75 -6.80 6.84
N VAL A 239 -13.59 -6.43 5.88
CA VAL A 239 -14.81 -5.66 6.12
C VAL A 239 -15.97 -6.65 6.20
N LEU A 240 -16.68 -6.64 7.34
CA LEU A 240 -17.89 -7.42 7.54
C LEU A 240 -19.09 -6.47 7.58
N ALA A 241 -20.15 -6.80 6.86
CA ALA A 241 -21.38 -6.02 6.86
C ALA A 241 -22.59 -6.95 7.02
N VAL A 242 -23.46 -6.63 7.99
CA VAL A 242 -24.74 -7.32 8.22
C VAL A 242 -25.83 -6.67 7.37
N GLY A 243 -26.69 -7.48 6.78
CA GLY A 243 -27.80 -7.09 5.92
C GLY A 243 -28.22 -8.24 4.99
N ASP A 244 -29.14 -8.01 4.04
CA ASP A 244 -29.46 -9.03 3.03
C ASP A 244 -28.22 -9.28 2.14
N GLY A 245 -27.49 -10.34 2.42
CA GLY A 245 -26.17 -10.60 1.83
C GLY A 245 -26.16 -10.58 0.30
N ARG A 246 -27.20 -11.13 -0.36
CA ARG A 246 -27.29 -11.13 -1.84
C ARG A 246 -27.55 -9.74 -2.38
N LYS A 247 -28.53 -9.02 -1.83
CA LYS A 247 -28.84 -7.66 -2.25
C LYS A 247 -27.66 -6.73 -1.95
N LEU A 248 -27.05 -6.87 -0.79
CA LEU A 248 -25.93 -6.05 -0.37
C LEU A 248 -24.73 -6.24 -1.32
N SER A 249 -24.39 -7.50 -1.64
CA SER A 249 -23.29 -7.81 -2.56
C SER A 249 -23.56 -7.24 -3.98
N THR A 250 -24.77 -7.44 -4.53
CA THR A 250 -25.09 -6.96 -5.87
C THR A 250 -25.13 -5.43 -5.90
N ARG A 251 -25.85 -4.79 -4.98
CA ARG A 251 -25.96 -3.32 -4.94
C ARG A 251 -24.60 -2.65 -4.72
N PHE A 252 -23.75 -3.22 -3.88
CA PHE A 252 -22.41 -2.68 -3.67
C PHE A 252 -21.58 -2.77 -4.94
N GLN A 253 -21.55 -3.92 -5.62
CA GLN A 253 -20.78 -4.09 -6.85
C GLN A 253 -21.24 -3.14 -7.97
N ASP A 254 -22.55 -2.87 -8.07
CA ASP A 254 -23.13 -1.96 -9.04
C ASP A 254 -23.03 -0.48 -8.62
N SER A 255 -22.65 -0.20 -7.38
CA SER A 255 -22.52 1.16 -6.84
C SER A 255 -21.26 1.87 -7.40
N PRO A 256 -21.23 3.21 -7.39
CA PRO A 256 -20.02 3.96 -7.75
C PRO A 256 -18.78 3.56 -6.94
N ASP A 257 -18.96 3.15 -5.69
CA ASP A 257 -17.87 2.75 -4.81
C ASP A 257 -17.41 1.31 -5.09
N GLY A 258 -18.30 0.41 -5.48
CA GLY A 258 -17.96 -0.91 -5.97
C GLY A 258 -17.22 -0.85 -7.30
N LEU A 259 -17.68 -0.02 -8.23
CA LEU A 259 -16.98 0.24 -9.50
C LEU A 259 -15.61 0.86 -9.29
N TYR A 260 -15.48 1.77 -8.31
CA TYR A 260 -14.19 2.31 -7.91
C TYR A 260 -13.24 1.22 -7.38
N LEU A 261 -13.71 0.34 -6.51
CA LEU A 261 -12.92 -0.78 -6.01
C LEU A 261 -12.49 -1.73 -7.15
N HIS A 262 -13.39 -1.95 -8.14
CA HIS A 262 -13.06 -2.70 -9.35
C HIS A 262 -11.94 -2.01 -10.14
N ALA A 263 -12.02 -0.69 -10.31
CA ALA A 263 -10.97 0.08 -10.99
C ALA A 263 -9.62 0.02 -10.25
N LEU A 264 -9.61 0.01 -8.91
CA LEU A 264 -8.39 -0.20 -8.12
C LEU A 264 -7.78 -1.59 -8.36
N ARG A 265 -8.62 -2.61 -8.52
CA ARG A 265 -8.15 -3.97 -8.83
C ARG A 265 -7.48 -4.05 -10.20
N GLU A 266 -8.15 -3.51 -11.22
CA GLU A 266 -7.69 -3.61 -12.62
C GLU A 266 -6.47 -2.72 -12.91
N ASN A 267 -6.42 -1.50 -12.34
CA ASN A 267 -5.39 -0.53 -12.69
C ASN A 267 -4.20 -0.52 -11.72
N TYR A 268 -4.40 -0.94 -10.46
CA TYR A 268 -3.38 -0.85 -9.41
C TYR A 268 -3.06 -2.19 -8.75
N GLY A 269 -3.68 -3.27 -9.19
CA GLY A 269 -3.42 -4.61 -8.68
C GLY A 269 -3.90 -4.87 -7.24
N VAL A 270 -4.71 -3.97 -6.67
CA VAL A 270 -5.37 -4.18 -5.36
C VAL A 270 -6.19 -5.46 -5.43
N ARG A 271 -6.10 -6.28 -4.40
CA ARG A 271 -6.85 -7.54 -4.33
C ARG A 271 -8.08 -7.35 -3.48
N ALA A 272 -9.26 -7.59 -4.05
CA ALA A 272 -10.52 -7.52 -3.33
C ALA A 272 -11.39 -8.72 -3.67
N THR A 273 -11.99 -9.33 -2.65
CA THR A 273 -12.90 -10.47 -2.77
C THR A 273 -14.10 -10.23 -1.89
N ILE A 274 -15.29 -10.34 -2.46
CA ILE A 274 -16.56 -10.26 -1.74
C ILE A 274 -17.24 -11.62 -1.73
N SER A 275 -17.72 -12.05 -0.56
CA SER A 275 -18.51 -13.27 -0.36
C SER A 275 -19.74 -12.99 0.48
N THR A 276 -20.84 -13.70 0.20
CA THR A 276 -22.04 -13.68 1.02
C THR A 276 -21.93 -14.73 2.11
N GLU A 277 -22.32 -14.37 3.33
CA GLU A 277 -22.30 -15.27 4.49
C GLU A 277 -23.67 -15.32 5.17
N GLY A 278 -24.04 -16.50 5.66
CA GLY A 278 -25.32 -16.72 6.35
C GLY A 278 -25.37 -16.18 7.76
N ASP A 279 -24.22 -16.08 8.44
CA ASP A 279 -24.11 -15.56 9.80
C ASP A 279 -22.80 -14.78 9.97
N VAL A 280 -22.88 -13.49 9.85
CA VAL A 280 -21.79 -12.53 10.12
C VAL A 280 -21.95 -12.01 11.53
N ARG A 281 -20.88 -12.00 12.33
CA ARG A 281 -20.89 -11.52 13.70
C ARG A 281 -20.00 -10.29 13.85
N LEU A 282 -20.59 -9.23 14.38
CA LEU A 282 -19.91 -7.99 14.64
C LEU A 282 -19.92 -7.71 16.17
N PRO A 283 -18.77 -7.31 16.74
CA PRO A 283 -18.70 -6.94 18.14
C PRO A 283 -19.48 -5.65 18.43
N ALA A 284 -19.61 -5.32 19.71
CA ALA A 284 -20.04 -4.01 20.13
C ALA A 284 -19.00 -2.96 19.76
N ALA A 285 -19.43 -1.74 19.43
CA ALA A 285 -18.53 -0.61 19.28
C ALA A 285 -17.89 -0.23 20.63
N PRO A 286 -16.67 0.34 20.60
CA PRO A 286 -16.12 0.93 21.81
C PRO A 286 -17.08 1.98 22.37
N SER A 287 -17.22 2.05 23.69
CA SER A 287 -18.13 3.02 24.33
C SER A 287 -17.71 4.46 23.99
N VAL A 288 -18.69 5.25 23.57
CA VAL A 288 -18.50 6.69 23.35
C VAL A 288 -18.50 7.41 24.69
N ILE A 289 -17.41 8.09 25.02
CA ILE A 289 -17.33 8.93 26.22
C ILE A 289 -17.89 10.31 25.87
N VAL A 290 -19.06 10.61 26.35
CA VAL A 290 -19.68 11.96 26.29
C VAL A 290 -19.07 12.79 27.41
N ARG A 291 -18.40 13.91 27.07
CA ARG A 291 -17.72 14.76 28.05
C ARG A 291 -18.51 16.00 28.43
N THR A 292 -19.27 16.54 27.52
CA THR A 292 -19.95 17.85 27.68
C THR A 292 -21.44 17.82 27.33
N ALA A 293 -21.85 16.91 26.41
CA ALA A 293 -23.25 16.80 26.06
C ALA A 293 -24.08 16.19 27.23
N GLN A 294 -25.18 16.80 27.54
CA GLN A 294 -26.16 16.35 28.54
C GLN A 294 -27.52 16.11 27.87
N PRO A 295 -28.31 15.14 28.33
CA PRO A 295 -29.68 14.97 27.83
C PRO A 295 -30.48 16.25 28.07
N HIS A 296 -31.22 16.73 27.05
CA HIS A 296 -32.20 17.78 27.25
C HIS A 296 -33.39 17.17 28.00
N ALA A 297 -33.58 17.59 29.25
CA ALA A 297 -34.78 17.22 29.99
C ALA A 297 -35.93 18.07 29.47
N ASP A 298 -36.87 17.48 28.72
CA ASP A 298 -38.16 18.09 28.46
C ASP A 298 -38.86 18.31 29.80
N THR A 299 -38.82 19.51 30.29
CA THR A 299 -39.68 19.94 31.38
C THR A 299 -41.12 19.94 30.84
N THR A 300 -41.77 18.79 30.92
CA THR A 300 -43.23 18.75 30.79
C THR A 300 -43.77 19.57 31.96
N GLU A 301 -44.09 20.86 31.72
CA GLU A 301 -44.90 21.64 32.64
C GLU A 301 -46.20 20.87 32.87
N LYS A 302 -46.31 20.23 34.05
CA LYS A 302 -47.60 19.85 34.59
C LYS A 302 -48.39 21.13 34.79
N GLY A 303 -49.20 21.47 33.80
CA GLY A 303 -50.28 22.47 33.98
C GLY A 303 -51.16 21.99 35.11
N THR A 304 -51.04 22.64 36.24
CA THR A 304 -52.03 22.65 37.32
C THR A 304 -53.24 23.42 36.84
N SER A 305 -54.33 22.73 36.58
CA SER A 305 -55.68 23.30 36.58
C SER A 305 -56.28 23.15 37.94
#